data_500d968a6b96e6f107977d49bf86dd63
#
_entry.id   500d968a6b96e6f107977d49bf86dd63
#
_cell.length_a   1.000
_cell.length_b   1.000
_cell.length_c   1.000
_cell.angle_alpha   90.00
_cell.angle_beta   90.00
_cell.angle_gamma   90.00
#
_symmetry.space_group_name_H-M   'P 1'
#
loop_
_entity.id
_entity.type
_entity.pdbx_description
1 polymer ?
#
loop_
_entity_poly.entity_id
_entity_poly.type
_entity_poly.pdbx_seq_one_letter_code
_entity_poly.pdbx_strand_id
1 'polypeptide(L)'
;MTSSPHDHVLPRRARLAVCLLFGLYGVILGTWTTRIPAIKQDLSLTDGALSLGLLAFAAGAIIGMQAAGRLVDRYGTYRLLLPVALADGLLLVSPALAPNLIVLAGCLLAFGITHGLLNITMNTAAVEVQRAWQAPIMSSFHAVYSVGGFLGAAVGGLCAYAGLSAAATFLTVAAVVAVIAPVAARWRLAPSAVPVAETGAGRGGLPGVTFLGVLVFCCLVGEGAAADWSSVYLHDSLGSTPGFAAAAYAAFSIMMMAGRMVGDRLTATLGPVRLVRYSGVLAALGLGTALLIGHPVAGVAGFGLLGAGLACIAPQVFSTAGGQDPARAGQAIARVASLGFLGFVVGPLAIGALAELIGLPAALTIPAVLALFVAAAATSLRPRAPHPATAAPVTT
;
A
#
# COMPACT_ATOMS: atom_id res chain seq x y z
N MET A 1 -20.99 -17.00 29.60
CA MET A 1 -19.84 -17.76 29.06
C MET A 1 -18.58 -16.93 29.25
N THR A 2 -17.78 -17.25 30.24
CA THR A 2 -16.51 -16.55 30.53
C THR A 2 -15.46 -17.04 29.56
N SER A 3 -15.01 -16.16 28.66
CA SER A 3 -13.90 -16.46 27.75
C SER A 3 -12.63 -16.76 28.54
N SER A 4 -11.94 -17.85 28.19
CA SER A 4 -10.68 -18.23 28.80
C SER A 4 -9.61 -17.14 28.58
N PRO A 5 -8.69 -16.86 29.52
CA PRO A 5 -7.57 -15.95 29.32
C PRO A 5 -6.70 -16.31 28.10
N HIS A 6 -6.69 -17.56 27.67
CA HIS A 6 -6.00 -18.05 26.48
C HIS A 6 -6.61 -17.50 25.17
N ASP A 7 -7.93 -17.23 25.13
CA ASP A 7 -8.62 -16.76 23.92
C ASP A 7 -8.22 -15.33 23.51
N HIS A 8 -7.77 -14.51 24.48
CA HIS A 8 -7.34 -13.12 24.22
C HIS A 8 -5.85 -12.99 23.88
N VAL A 9 -5.02 -13.99 24.14
CA VAL A 9 -3.56 -13.94 23.89
C VAL A 9 -3.23 -14.20 22.42
N LEU A 10 -3.95 -15.12 21.78
CA LEU A 10 -3.73 -15.48 20.37
C LEU A 10 -3.95 -14.31 19.41
N PRO A 11 -5.05 -13.54 19.48
CA PRO A 11 -5.25 -12.39 18.60
C PRO A 11 -4.19 -11.30 18.77
N ARG A 12 -3.70 -11.05 19.99
CA ARG A 12 -2.65 -10.04 20.25
C ARG A 12 -1.32 -10.41 19.60
N ARG A 13 -0.90 -11.68 19.72
CA ARG A 13 0.33 -12.18 19.08
C ARG A 13 0.22 -12.15 17.57
N ALA A 14 -0.92 -12.57 17.01
CA ALA A 14 -1.15 -12.50 15.58
C ALA A 14 -1.15 -11.06 15.06
N ARG A 15 -1.75 -10.11 15.79
CA ARG A 15 -1.68 -8.68 15.46
C ARG A 15 -0.25 -8.17 15.43
N LEU A 16 0.56 -8.51 16.43
CA LEU A 16 1.97 -8.13 16.48
C LEU A 16 2.76 -8.74 15.31
N ALA A 17 2.50 -10.01 14.96
CA ALA A 17 3.11 -10.67 13.81
C ALA A 17 2.83 -9.92 12.50
N VAL A 18 1.56 -9.55 12.28
CA VAL A 18 1.17 -8.79 11.08
C VAL A 18 1.78 -7.37 11.11
N CYS A 19 1.82 -6.70 12.26
CA CYS A 19 2.52 -5.41 12.40
C CYS A 19 3.99 -5.53 12.00
N LEU A 20 4.71 -6.56 12.47
CA LEU A 20 6.11 -6.77 12.10
C LEU A 20 6.28 -6.96 10.59
N LEU A 21 5.39 -7.71 9.94
CA LEU A 21 5.45 -7.92 8.49
C LEU A 21 5.17 -6.63 7.71
N PHE A 22 4.19 -5.81 8.13
CA PHE A 22 3.95 -4.49 7.53
C PHE A 22 5.15 -3.55 7.73
N GLY A 23 5.77 -3.59 8.92
CA GLY A 23 7.01 -2.84 9.19
C GLY A 23 8.16 -3.27 8.28
N LEU A 24 8.42 -4.58 8.17
CA LEU A 24 9.45 -5.12 7.29
C LEU A 24 9.21 -4.76 5.82
N TYR A 25 7.97 -4.88 5.35
CA TYR A 25 7.57 -4.50 4.00
C TYR A 25 7.90 -3.02 3.72
N GLY A 26 7.60 -2.14 4.68
CA GLY A 26 7.97 -0.73 4.60
C GLY A 26 9.49 -0.52 4.60
N VAL A 27 10.22 -1.19 5.49
CA VAL A 27 11.70 -1.10 5.57
C VAL A 27 12.34 -1.52 4.24
N ILE A 28 11.89 -2.61 3.65
CA ILE A 28 12.39 -3.10 2.35
C ILE A 28 12.22 -2.02 1.29
N LEU A 29 11.01 -1.47 1.14
CA LEU A 29 10.73 -0.46 0.11
C LEU A 29 11.46 0.86 0.37
N GLY A 30 11.47 1.34 1.63
CA GLY A 30 12.16 2.57 2.00
C GLY A 30 13.67 2.49 1.78
N THR A 31 14.27 1.34 2.09
CA THR A 31 15.71 1.12 1.82
C THR A 31 15.99 1.03 0.32
N TRP A 32 15.16 0.33 -0.44
CA TRP A 32 15.26 0.25 -1.89
C TRP A 32 15.28 1.65 -2.52
N THR A 33 14.28 2.48 -2.23
CA THR A 33 14.12 3.80 -2.85
C THR A 33 15.30 4.73 -2.60
N THR A 34 15.90 4.68 -1.41
CA THR A 34 17.05 5.54 -1.08
C THR A 34 18.36 5.10 -1.73
N ARG A 35 18.45 3.84 -2.21
CA ARG A 35 19.65 3.30 -2.85
C ARG A 35 19.56 3.23 -4.38
N ILE A 36 18.42 3.60 -4.97
CA ILE A 36 18.26 3.70 -6.45
C ILE A 36 19.34 4.57 -7.09
N PRO A 37 19.71 5.78 -6.55
CA PRO A 37 20.76 6.60 -7.15
C PRO A 37 22.12 5.91 -7.22
N ALA A 38 22.47 5.12 -6.22
CA ALA A 38 23.73 4.37 -6.22
C ALA A 38 23.76 3.34 -7.37
N ILE A 39 22.68 2.56 -7.54
CA ILE A 39 22.57 1.58 -8.63
C ILE A 39 22.62 2.28 -10.00
N LYS A 40 21.95 3.43 -10.13
CA LYS A 40 22.02 4.25 -11.36
C LYS A 40 23.44 4.66 -11.69
N GLN A 41 24.20 5.11 -10.69
CA GLN A 41 25.61 5.53 -10.84
C GLN A 41 26.50 4.34 -11.17
N ASP A 42 26.40 3.25 -10.42
CA ASP A 42 27.23 2.04 -10.59
C ASP A 42 27.10 1.46 -12.01
N LEU A 43 25.91 1.50 -12.58
CA LEU A 43 25.60 1.02 -13.93
C LEU A 43 25.66 2.12 -15.01
N SER A 44 25.98 3.37 -14.64
CA SER A 44 26.02 4.54 -15.54
C SER A 44 24.74 4.68 -16.38
N LEU A 45 23.56 4.47 -15.75
CA LEU A 45 22.27 4.49 -16.45
C LEU A 45 21.79 5.92 -16.73
N THR A 46 21.20 6.11 -17.89
CA THR A 46 20.38 7.30 -18.17
C THR A 46 19.05 7.22 -17.40
N ASP A 47 18.36 8.35 -17.24
CA ASP A 47 17.04 8.38 -16.57
C ASP A 47 16.02 7.48 -17.28
N GLY A 48 16.03 7.46 -18.61
CA GLY A 48 15.17 6.59 -19.41
C GLY A 48 15.46 5.10 -19.20
N ALA A 49 16.76 4.71 -19.14
CA ALA A 49 17.14 3.33 -18.87
C ALA A 49 16.73 2.88 -17.46
N LEU A 50 16.94 3.75 -16.46
CA LEU A 50 16.47 3.48 -15.10
C LEU A 50 14.94 3.31 -15.04
N SER A 51 14.20 4.17 -15.74
CA SER A 51 12.74 4.10 -15.80
C SER A 51 12.22 2.77 -16.34
N LEU A 52 12.89 2.17 -17.34
CA LEU A 52 12.57 0.83 -17.83
C LEU A 52 12.78 -0.24 -16.76
N GLY A 53 13.85 -0.14 -15.97
CA GLY A 53 14.06 -1.03 -14.82
C GLY A 53 12.97 -0.90 -13.77
N LEU A 54 12.59 0.32 -13.41
CA LEU A 54 11.50 0.58 -12.45
C LEU A 54 10.15 0.10 -12.96
N LEU A 55 9.91 0.19 -14.28
CA LEU A 55 8.71 -0.37 -14.90
C LEU A 55 8.67 -1.90 -14.78
N ALA A 56 9.82 -2.58 -14.86
CA ALA A 56 9.91 -4.02 -14.64
C ALA A 56 9.52 -4.40 -13.21
N PHE A 57 9.94 -3.62 -12.19
CA PHE A 57 9.49 -3.80 -10.81
C PHE A 57 7.96 -3.65 -10.69
N ALA A 58 7.40 -2.61 -11.30
CA ALA A 58 5.96 -2.35 -11.28
C ALA A 58 5.16 -3.49 -11.94
N ALA A 59 5.61 -3.96 -13.10
CA ALA A 59 5.01 -5.10 -13.79
C ALA A 59 5.09 -6.38 -12.93
N GLY A 60 6.25 -6.64 -12.33
CA GLY A 60 6.45 -7.74 -11.40
C GLY A 60 5.50 -7.67 -10.22
N ALA A 61 5.33 -6.50 -9.59
CA ALA A 61 4.44 -6.32 -8.46
C ALA A 61 2.98 -6.67 -8.84
N ILE A 62 2.50 -6.22 -9.99
CA ILE A 62 1.14 -6.55 -10.48
C ILE A 62 1.01 -8.07 -10.70
N ILE A 63 1.99 -8.70 -11.35
CA ILE A 63 2.01 -10.17 -11.57
C ILE A 63 1.97 -10.89 -10.22
N GLY A 64 2.81 -10.49 -9.28
CA GLY A 64 2.86 -11.06 -7.93
C GLY A 64 1.54 -10.90 -7.18
N MET A 65 0.92 -9.73 -7.22
CA MET A 65 -0.39 -9.47 -6.60
C MET A 65 -1.47 -10.39 -7.17
N GLN A 66 -1.53 -10.57 -8.49
CA GLN A 66 -2.54 -11.44 -9.12
C GLN A 66 -2.30 -12.92 -8.81
N ALA A 67 -1.04 -13.35 -8.78
CA ALA A 67 -0.69 -14.71 -8.40
C ALA A 67 -1.03 -14.98 -6.93
N ALA A 68 -0.71 -14.03 -6.03
CA ALA A 68 -0.95 -14.14 -4.60
C ALA A 68 -2.42 -14.39 -4.27
N GLY A 69 -3.35 -13.71 -4.94
CA GLY A 69 -4.78 -13.87 -4.69
C GLY A 69 -5.23 -15.35 -4.78
N ARG A 70 -4.81 -16.04 -5.83
CA ARG A 70 -5.13 -17.47 -6.02
C ARG A 70 -4.36 -18.38 -5.06
N LEU A 71 -3.08 -18.06 -4.82
CA LEU A 71 -2.23 -18.85 -3.93
C LEU A 71 -2.71 -18.78 -2.48
N VAL A 72 -3.10 -17.59 -2.01
CA VAL A 72 -3.62 -17.37 -0.67
C VAL A 72 -4.93 -18.14 -0.46
N ASP A 73 -5.86 -18.04 -1.41
CA ASP A 73 -7.15 -18.72 -1.30
C ASP A 73 -6.99 -20.25 -1.38
N ARG A 74 -5.98 -20.75 -2.12
CA ARG A 74 -5.71 -22.20 -2.27
C ARG A 74 -4.92 -22.81 -1.13
N TYR A 75 -3.87 -22.13 -0.66
CA TYR A 75 -2.90 -22.71 0.29
C TYR A 75 -3.03 -22.15 1.70
N GLY A 76 -3.79 -21.05 1.85
CA GLY A 76 -3.94 -20.30 3.10
C GLY A 76 -2.82 -19.28 3.31
N THR A 77 -3.16 -18.17 3.92
CA THR A 77 -2.32 -17.00 4.15
C THR A 77 -1.01 -17.33 4.86
N TYR A 78 -1.10 -18.06 5.98
CA TYR A 78 0.05 -18.29 6.87
C TYR A 78 1.10 -19.26 6.35
N ARG A 79 0.77 -20.09 5.36
CA ARG A 79 1.75 -20.96 4.69
C ARG A 79 2.64 -20.16 3.74
N LEU A 80 2.12 -19.07 3.20
CA LEU A 80 2.81 -18.22 2.21
C LEU A 80 3.60 -17.09 2.86
N LEU A 81 3.17 -16.56 4.01
CA LEU A 81 3.76 -15.38 4.64
C LEU A 81 5.27 -15.50 4.84
N LEU A 82 5.74 -16.57 5.47
CA LEU A 82 7.17 -16.72 5.77
C LEU A 82 8.02 -16.89 4.52
N PRO A 83 7.74 -17.85 3.61
CA PRO A 83 8.58 -18.05 2.43
C PRO A 83 8.58 -16.81 1.52
N VAL A 84 7.45 -16.12 1.38
CA VAL A 84 7.36 -14.92 0.56
C VAL A 84 8.12 -13.76 1.19
N ALA A 85 8.02 -13.54 2.51
CA ALA A 85 8.77 -12.49 3.20
C ALA A 85 10.28 -12.72 3.11
N LEU A 86 10.75 -13.97 3.26
CA LEU A 86 12.16 -14.31 3.10
C LEU A 86 12.64 -14.12 1.65
N ALA A 87 11.83 -14.52 0.67
CA ALA A 87 12.13 -14.33 -0.74
C ALA A 87 12.21 -12.83 -1.10
N ASP A 88 11.30 -12.01 -0.57
CA ASP A 88 11.29 -10.56 -0.81
C ASP A 88 12.54 -9.88 -0.23
N GLY A 89 12.92 -10.24 1.02
CA GLY A 89 14.15 -9.76 1.62
C GLY A 89 15.41 -10.20 0.87
N LEU A 90 15.45 -11.43 0.36
CA LEU A 90 16.58 -11.94 -0.42
C LEU A 90 16.67 -11.25 -1.79
N LEU A 91 15.54 -11.11 -2.50
CA LEU A 91 15.51 -10.52 -3.83
C LEU A 91 15.72 -9.00 -3.81
N LEU A 92 15.55 -8.33 -2.66
CA LEU A 92 15.98 -6.94 -2.47
C LEU A 92 17.48 -6.76 -2.80
N VAL A 93 18.31 -7.80 -2.55
CA VAL A 93 19.77 -7.71 -2.78
C VAL A 93 20.12 -7.79 -4.28
N SER A 94 19.32 -8.50 -5.07
CA SER A 94 19.63 -8.83 -6.46
C SER A 94 19.87 -7.64 -7.39
N PRO A 95 19.14 -6.48 -7.29
CA PRO A 95 19.40 -5.31 -8.13
C PRO A 95 20.78 -4.69 -7.95
N ALA A 96 21.35 -4.79 -6.73
CA ALA A 96 22.70 -4.24 -6.46
C ALA A 96 23.83 -5.14 -6.98
N LEU A 97 23.52 -6.34 -7.47
CA LEU A 97 24.48 -7.28 -8.06
C LEU A 97 24.35 -7.36 -9.58
N ALA A 98 23.46 -6.58 -10.17
CA ALA A 98 23.21 -6.59 -11.61
C ALA A 98 24.40 -5.95 -12.35
N PRO A 99 24.98 -6.60 -13.40
CA PRO A 99 26.10 -6.04 -14.16
C PRO A 99 25.67 -5.11 -15.31
N ASN A 100 24.38 -5.10 -15.66
CA ASN A 100 23.83 -4.29 -16.76
C ASN A 100 22.31 -4.12 -16.61
N LEU A 101 21.71 -3.27 -17.47
CA LEU A 101 20.28 -2.96 -17.46
C LEU A 101 19.37 -4.18 -17.63
N ILE A 102 19.73 -5.13 -18.51
CA ILE A 102 18.90 -6.31 -18.78
C ILE A 102 18.78 -7.18 -17.54
N VAL A 103 19.90 -7.46 -16.88
CA VAL A 103 19.93 -8.23 -15.63
C VAL A 103 19.24 -7.44 -14.51
N LEU A 104 19.46 -6.12 -14.43
CA LEU A 104 18.78 -5.25 -13.48
C LEU A 104 17.24 -5.34 -13.64
N ALA A 105 16.74 -5.24 -14.87
CA ALA A 105 15.31 -5.36 -15.16
C ALA A 105 14.76 -6.74 -14.74
N GLY A 106 15.51 -7.83 -15.00
CA GLY A 106 15.15 -9.18 -14.53
C GLY A 106 15.12 -9.30 -13.01
N CYS A 107 16.12 -8.74 -12.32
CA CYS A 107 16.16 -8.68 -10.85
C CYS A 107 15.00 -7.87 -10.29
N LEU A 108 14.69 -6.71 -10.87
CA LEU A 108 13.60 -5.85 -10.46
C LEU A 108 12.22 -6.47 -10.73
N LEU A 109 12.07 -7.20 -11.84
CA LEU A 109 10.86 -7.97 -12.10
C LEU A 109 10.66 -9.04 -11.02
N ALA A 110 11.69 -9.82 -10.70
CA ALA A 110 11.64 -10.87 -9.67
C ALA A 110 11.37 -10.29 -8.28
N PHE A 111 12.05 -9.20 -7.91
CA PHE A 111 11.82 -8.47 -6.66
C PHE A 111 10.40 -7.91 -6.62
N GLY A 112 9.91 -7.30 -7.70
CA GLY A 112 8.52 -6.85 -7.81
C GLY A 112 7.51 -7.97 -7.60
N ILE A 113 7.73 -9.15 -8.20
CA ILE A 113 6.85 -10.31 -8.01
C ILE A 113 6.73 -10.69 -6.54
N THR A 114 7.86 -10.83 -5.81
CA THR A 114 7.81 -11.19 -4.38
C THR A 114 7.23 -10.08 -3.54
N HIS A 115 7.51 -8.82 -3.86
CA HIS A 115 6.94 -7.66 -3.18
C HIS A 115 5.41 -7.59 -3.35
N GLY A 116 4.91 -7.84 -4.56
CA GLY A 116 3.48 -7.96 -4.82
C GLY A 116 2.82 -9.16 -4.12
N LEU A 117 3.48 -10.32 -4.11
CA LEU A 117 3.04 -11.50 -3.36
C LEU A 117 2.92 -11.19 -1.86
N LEU A 118 3.93 -10.55 -1.27
CA LEU A 118 3.95 -10.19 0.15
C LEU A 118 2.85 -9.19 0.48
N ASN A 119 2.64 -8.19 -0.40
CA ASN A 119 1.57 -7.20 -0.24
C ASN A 119 0.21 -7.86 -0.02
N ILE A 120 -0.20 -8.76 -0.91
CA ILE A 120 -1.50 -9.41 -0.83
C ILE A 120 -1.57 -10.35 0.37
N THR A 121 -0.52 -11.13 0.59
CA THR A 121 -0.49 -12.12 1.67
C THR A 121 -0.59 -11.44 3.05
N MET A 122 0.15 -10.34 3.29
CA MET A 122 0.08 -9.62 4.56
C MET A 122 -1.25 -8.87 4.74
N ASN A 123 -1.82 -8.28 3.67
CA ASN A 123 -3.12 -7.62 3.75
C ASN A 123 -4.26 -8.61 4.02
N THR A 124 -4.19 -9.82 3.46
CA THR A 124 -5.15 -10.89 3.77
C THR A 124 -5.02 -11.32 5.23
N ALA A 125 -3.79 -11.51 5.74
CA ALA A 125 -3.56 -11.79 7.15
C ALA A 125 -4.11 -10.66 8.06
N ALA A 126 -3.96 -9.40 7.66
CA ALA A 126 -4.48 -8.25 8.40
C ALA A 126 -6.02 -8.30 8.50
N VAL A 127 -6.71 -8.65 7.41
CA VAL A 127 -8.17 -8.83 7.41
C VAL A 127 -8.60 -9.99 8.31
N GLU A 128 -7.88 -11.12 8.28
CA GLU A 128 -8.17 -12.27 9.15
C GLU A 128 -7.99 -11.90 10.63
N VAL A 129 -6.89 -11.19 10.98
CA VAL A 129 -6.64 -10.71 12.34
C VAL A 129 -7.68 -9.69 12.77
N GLN A 130 -8.08 -8.76 11.90
CA GLN A 130 -9.12 -7.79 12.19
C GLN A 130 -10.47 -8.45 12.51
N ARG A 131 -10.83 -9.51 11.76
CA ARG A 131 -12.04 -10.29 12.06
C ARG A 131 -11.97 -10.94 13.44
N ALA A 132 -10.84 -11.56 13.79
CA ALA A 132 -10.63 -12.16 15.11
C ALA A 132 -10.58 -11.11 16.23
N TRP A 133 -10.12 -9.89 15.93
CA TRP A 133 -10.03 -8.78 16.87
C TRP A 133 -11.39 -8.12 17.15
N GLN A 134 -12.38 -8.28 16.28
CA GLN A 134 -13.73 -7.71 16.36
C GLN A 134 -13.77 -6.17 16.45
N ALA A 135 -12.70 -5.51 15.95
CA ALA A 135 -12.62 -4.05 15.89
C ALA A 135 -11.80 -3.61 14.67
N PRO A 136 -12.03 -2.41 14.14
CA PRO A 136 -11.24 -1.88 13.02
C PRO A 136 -9.80 -1.63 13.48
N ILE A 137 -8.84 -2.33 12.85
CA ILE A 137 -7.39 -2.20 13.12
C ILE A 137 -6.55 -2.12 11.83
N MET A 138 -7.18 -2.01 10.66
CA MET A 138 -6.48 -2.02 9.38
C MET A 138 -5.58 -0.79 9.21
N SER A 139 -6.02 0.39 9.66
CA SER A 139 -5.24 1.62 9.56
C SER A 139 -3.96 1.56 10.37
N SER A 140 -3.97 0.90 11.55
CA SER A 140 -2.75 0.73 12.36
C SER A 140 -1.69 -0.12 11.66
N PHE A 141 -2.07 -1.14 10.88
CA PHE A 141 -1.12 -1.90 10.08
C PHE A 141 -0.46 -1.02 9.00
N HIS A 142 -1.25 -0.20 8.30
CA HIS A 142 -0.72 0.73 7.32
C HIS A 142 0.10 1.88 7.94
N ALA A 143 -0.18 2.26 9.19
CA ALA A 143 0.67 3.19 9.94
C ALA A 143 2.05 2.58 10.21
N VAL A 144 2.10 1.30 10.63
CA VAL A 144 3.36 0.57 10.85
C VAL A 144 4.15 0.43 9.55
N TYR A 145 3.48 0.20 8.42
CA TYR A 145 4.10 0.25 7.09
C TYR A 145 4.77 1.60 6.81
N SER A 146 4.08 2.72 7.08
CA SER A 146 4.63 4.07 6.87
C SER A 146 5.85 4.33 7.76
N VAL A 147 5.78 3.92 9.04
CA VAL A 147 6.93 3.99 9.97
C VAL A 147 8.09 3.12 9.45
N GLY A 148 7.79 1.91 8.98
CA GLY A 148 8.78 1.02 8.38
C GLY A 148 9.46 1.64 7.17
N GLY A 149 8.70 2.27 6.27
CA GLY A 149 9.24 2.99 5.12
C GLY A 149 10.19 4.12 5.51
N PHE A 150 9.79 4.92 6.50
CA PHE A 150 10.65 5.97 7.05
C PHE A 150 11.95 5.40 7.65
N LEU A 151 11.86 4.35 8.46
CA LEU A 151 13.03 3.70 9.06
C LEU A 151 13.94 3.09 7.99
N GLY A 152 13.36 2.45 6.97
CA GLY A 152 14.12 1.90 5.84
C GLY A 152 14.85 2.98 5.06
N ALA A 153 14.19 4.11 4.80
CA ALA A 153 14.81 5.27 4.16
C ALA A 153 15.95 5.86 5.00
N ALA A 154 15.74 5.98 6.32
CA ALA A 154 16.77 6.46 7.24
C ALA A 154 17.99 5.52 7.27
N VAL A 155 17.76 4.20 7.35
CA VAL A 155 18.84 3.19 7.28
C VAL A 155 19.57 3.27 5.95
N GLY A 156 18.86 3.33 4.82
CA GLY A 156 19.47 3.46 3.50
C GLY A 156 20.32 4.73 3.36
N GLY A 157 19.80 5.86 3.88
CA GLY A 157 20.54 7.14 3.88
C GLY A 157 21.76 7.13 4.78
N LEU A 158 21.67 6.58 6.00
CA LEU A 158 22.80 6.45 6.92
C LEU A 158 23.89 5.53 6.36
N CYS A 159 23.49 4.39 5.74
CA CYS A 159 24.45 3.51 5.08
C CYS A 159 25.15 4.21 3.91
N ALA A 160 24.41 5.01 3.13
CA ALA A 160 24.99 5.81 2.05
C ALA A 160 26.00 6.85 2.59
N TYR A 161 25.63 7.57 3.66
CA TYR A 161 26.49 8.54 4.33
C TYR A 161 27.77 7.88 4.88
N ALA A 162 27.67 6.66 5.40
CA ALA A 162 28.78 5.87 5.88
C ALA A 162 29.62 5.23 4.75
N GLY A 163 29.32 5.50 3.48
CA GLY A 163 30.05 4.96 2.33
C GLY A 163 29.81 3.47 2.05
N LEU A 164 28.77 2.87 2.65
CA LEU A 164 28.43 1.48 2.36
C LEU A 164 27.81 1.33 0.97
N SER A 165 28.15 0.25 0.26
CA SER A 165 27.56 -0.07 -1.04
C SER A 165 26.07 -0.38 -0.93
N ALA A 166 25.34 -0.28 -2.05
CA ALA A 166 23.93 -0.69 -2.11
C ALA A 166 23.76 -2.16 -1.70
N ALA A 167 24.64 -3.03 -2.16
CA ALA A 167 24.63 -4.45 -1.81
C ALA A 167 24.79 -4.68 -0.30
N ALA A 168 25.75 -4.02 0.37
CA ALA A 168 25.93 -4.14 1.82
C ALA A 168 24.70 -3.64 2.59
N THR A 169 24.10 -2.53 2.15
CA THR A 169 22.85 -2.00 2.74
C THR A 169 21.70 -3.00 2.62
N PHE A 170 21.49 -3.57 1.44
CA PHE A 170 20.42 -4.54 1.19
C PHE A 170 20.64 -5.87 1.92
N LEU A 171 21.87 -6.35 2.01
CA LEU A 171 22.21 -7.53 2.81
C LEU A 171 21.91 -7.34 4.29
N THR A 172 22.18 -6.15 4.84
CA THR A 172 21.82 -5.84 6.23
C THR A 172 20.30 -5.94 6.44
N VAL A 173 19.52 -5.37 5.54
CA VAL A 173 18.04 -5.45 5.62
C VAL A 173 17.55 -6.88 5.41
N ALA A 174 18.12 -7.63 4.46
CA ALA A 174 17.81 -9.03 4.23
C ALA A 174 18.08 -9.89 5.47
N ALA A 175 19.19 -9.64 6.18
CA ALA A 175 19.50 -10.32 7.45
C ALA A 175 18.46 -9.98 8.54
N VAL A 176 18.03 -8.74 8.66
CA VAL A 176 16.96 -8.34 9.58
C VAL A 176 15.65 -9.06 9.25
N VAL A 177 15.29 -9.14 7.97
CA VAL A 177 14.10 -9.89 7.49
C VAL A 177 14.23 -11.36 7.85
N ALA A 178 15.41 -11.98 7.62
CA ALA A 178 15.67 -13.37 7.92
C ALA A 178 15.54 -13.71 9.41
N VAL A 179 15.74 -12.76 10.30
CA VAL A 179 15.56 -12.93 11.75
C VAL A 179 14.12 -12.66 12.18
N ILE A 180 13.53 -11.55 11.72
CA ILE A 180 12.22 -11.10 12.22
C ILE A 180 11.07 -11.88 11.58
N ALA A 181 11.11 -12.23 10.30
CA ALA A 181 10.02 -12.93 9.63
C ALA A 181 9.73 -14.32 10.24
N PRO A 182 10.72 -15.17 10.57
CA PRO A 182 10.47 -16.42 11.29
C PRO A 182 9.87 -16.22 12.68
N VAL A 183 10.28 -15.17 13.42
CA VAL A 183 9.69 -14.83 14.72
C VAL A 183 8.22 -14.46 14.56
N ALA A 184 7.91 -13.61 13.60
CA ALA A 184 6.52 -13.24 13.28
C ALA A 184 5.68 -14.46 12.89
N ALA A 185 6.24 -15.37 12.08
CA ALA A 185 5.53 -16.58 11.63
C ALA A 185 5.15 -17.55 12.77
N ARG A 186 5.80 -17.46 13.94
CA ARG A 186 5.44 -18.27 15.12
C ARG A 186 4.16 -17.81 15.81
N TRP A 187 3.75 -16.53 15.59
CA TRP A 187 2.62 -15.90 16.28
C TRP A 187 1.37 -15.79 15.39
N ARG A 188 1.20 -16.75 14.50
CA ARG A 188 0.04 -16.84 13.61
C ARG A 188 -1.25 -17.18 14.35
N LEU A 189 -2.39 -16.80 13.78
CA LEU A 189 -3.68 -17.37 14.15
C LEU A 189 -3.68 -18.87 13.82
N ALA A 190 -4.34 -19.66 14.65
CA ALA A 190 -4.68 -21.03 14.23
C ALA A 190 -5.46 -20.96 12.91
N PRO A 191 -5.23 -21.88 11.97
CA PRO A 191 -6.02 -21.91 10.75
C PRO A 191 -7.50 -21.93 11.14
N SER A 192 -8.22 -20.84 10.83
CA SER A 192 -9.68 -20.87 10.94
C SER A 192 -10.14 -21.94 9.98
N ALA A 193 -11.01 -22.84 10.42
CA ALA A 193 -11.65 -23.84 9.57
C ALA A 193 -12.67 -23.14 8.61
N VAL A 194 -12.23 -22.09 7.92
CA VAL A 194 -12.95 -21.61 6.75
C VAL A 194 -12.77 -22.71 5.72
N PRO A 195 -13.83 -23.34 5.25
CA PRO A 195 -13.72 -24.37 4.23
C PRO A 195 -12.91 -23.81 3.07
N VAL A 196 -11.81 -24.48 2.72
CA VAL A 196 -11.13 -24.22 1.44
C VAL A 196 -12.24 -24.36 0.40
N ALA A 197 -12.54 -23.27 -0.32
CA ALA A 197 -13.55 -23.32 -1.35
C ALA A 197 -13.20 -24.52 -2.26
N GLU A 198 -14.07 -25.52 -2.30
CA GLU A 198 -13.91 -26.63 -3.23
C GLU A 198 -13.64 -26.03 -4.61
N THR A 199 -12.70 -26.58 -5.32
CA THR A 199 -12.16 -26.08 -6.60
C THR A 199 -13.21 -25.92 -7.72
N GLY A 200 -14.49 -26.00 -7.39
CA GLY A 200 -15.66 -25.83 -8.23
C GLY A 200 -16.55 -24.63 -7.89
N ALA A 201 -16.35 -23.94 -6.77
CA ALA A 201 -17.27 -22.89 -6.35
C ALA A 201 -16.99 -21.57 -7.11
N GLY A 202 -17.74 -21.38 -8.20
CA GLY A 202 -18.12 -20.07 -8.70
C GLY A 202 -17.09 -19.33 -9.53
N ARG A 203 -17.08 -19.57 -10.86
CA ARG A 203 -16.67 -18.58 -11.88
C ARG A 203 -17.47 -17.28 -11.84
N GLY A 204 -18.31 -17.08 -10.81
CA GLY A 204 -19.04 -15.85 -10.56
C GLY A 204 -18.10 -14.71 -10.19
N GLY A 205 -18.22 -13.56 -10.85
CA GLY A 205 -17.44 -12.36 -10.52
C GLY A 205 -17.61 -12.00 -9.04
N LEU A 206 -16.63 -11.27 -8.48
CA LEU A 206 -16.73 -10.65 -7.16
C LEU A 206 -17.47 -9.31 -7.33
N PRO A 207 -18.79 -9.24 -7.14
CA PRO A 207 -19.57 -8.04 -7.46
C PRO A 207 -19.15 -6.89 -6.57
N GLY A 208 -18.85 -5.74 -7.17
CA GLY A 208 -18.44 -4.52 -6.48
C GLY A 208 -16.94 -4.45 -6.11
N VAL A 209 -16.18 -5.55 -6.12
CA VAL A 209 -14.73 -5.52 -5.78
C VAL A 209 -13.94 -4.70 -6.80
N THR A 210 -14.27 -4.79 -8.08
CA THR A 210 -13.63 -3.95 -9.12
C THR A 210 -13.87 -2.47 -8.84
N PHE A 211 -15.08 -2.08 -8.44
CA PHE A 211 -15.40 -0.71 -8.08
C PHE A 211 -14.62 -0.24 -6.85
N LEU A 212 -14.46 -1.09 -5.84
CA LEU A 212 -13.58 -0.82 -4.70
C LEU A 212 -12.13 -0.61 -5.15
N GLY A 213 -11.67 -1.38 -6.14
CA GLY A 213 -10.37 -1.18 -6.78
C GLY A 213 -10.23 0.18 -7.48
N VAL A 214 -11.30 0.68 -8.11
CA VAL A 214 -11.32 2.03 -8.70
C VAL A 214 -11.17 3.10 -7.62
N LEU A 215 -11.73 2.92 -6.42
CA LEU A 215 -11.53 3.88 -5.32
C LEU A 215 -10.07 3.92 -4.85
N VAL A 216 -9.40 2.77 -4.78
CA VAL A 216 -7.96 2.73 -4.44
C VAL A 216 -7.12 3.28 -5.58
N PHE A 217 -7.49 3.03 -6.85
CA PHE A 217 -6.87 3.67 -8.01
C PHE A 217 -6.88 5.20 -7.86
N CYS A 218 -8.06 5.78 -7.61
CA CYS A 218 -8.19 7.22 -7.41
C CYS A 218 -7.32 7.74 -6.24
N CYS A 219 -7.28 6.99 -5.13
CA CYS A 219 -6.44 7.31 -3.97
C CYS A 219 -4.95 7.30 -4.35
N LEU A 220 -4.48 6.25 -5.04
CA LEU A 220 -3.07 6.09 -5.38
C LEU A 220 -2.62 7.01 -6.53
N VAL A 221 -3.51 7.48 -7.40
CA VAL A 221 -3.22 8.63 -8.29
C VAL A 221 -2.84 9.86 -7.45
N GLY A 222 -3.57 10.13 -6.37
CA GLY A 222 -3.27 11.25 -5.46
C GLY A 222 -1.95 11.07 -4.71
N GLU A 223 -1.63 9.85 -4.25
CA GLU A 223 -0.34 9.55 -3.62
C GLU A 223 0.83 9.73 -4.61
N GLY A 224 0.69 9.21 -5.83
CA GLY A 224 1.69 9.37 -6.89
C GLY A 224 1.86 10.83 -7.31
N ALA A 225 0.75 11.58 -7.42
CA ALA A 225 0.79 13.01 -7.71
C ALA A 225 1.56 13.80 -6.64
N ALA A 226 1.36 13.47 -5.36
CA ALA A 226 2.10 14.09 -4.27
C ALA A 226 3.58 13.74 -4.32
N ALA A 227 3.93 12.49 -4.60
CA ALA A 227 5.31 12.02 -4.64
C ALA A 227 6.12 12.69 -5.76
N ASP A 228 5.55 12.76 -6.97
CA ASP A 228 6.30 13.20 -8.15
C ASP A 228 6.15 14.70 -8.44
N TRP A 229 4.99 15.28 -8.14
CA TRP A 229 4.66 16.63 -8.60
C TRP A 229 4.57 17.70 -7.51
N SER A 230 4.51 17.33 -6.22
CA SER A 230 4.33 18.33 -5.16
C SER A 230 5.51 19.31 -5.08
N SER A 231 6.75 18.81 -5.09
CA SER A 231 7.94 19.65 -5.06
C SER A 231 8.15 20.42 -6.36
N VAL A 232 7.85 19.82 -7.51
CA VAL A 232 7.91 20.47 -8.82
C VAL A 232 6.92 21.64 -8.87
N TYR A 233 5.69 21.45 -8.43
CA TYR A 233 4.69 22.51 -8.36
C TYR A 233 5.14 23.70 -7.51
N LEU A 234 5.67 23.44 -6.31
CA LEU A 234 6.13 24.52 -5.44
C LEU A 234 7.35 25.24 -6.02
N HIS A 235 8.27 24.52 -6.65
CA HIS A 235 9.47 25.12 -7.22
C HIS A 235 9.18 25.86 -8.52
N ASP A 236 8.64 25.15 -9.51
CA ASP A 236 8.53 25.66 -10.88
C ASP A 236 7.32 26.58 -11.08
N SER A 237 6.17 26.26 -10.43
CA SER A 237 4.95 27.05 -10.59
C SER A 237 4.82 28.19 -9.58
N LEU A 238 5.35 28.01 -8.35
CA LEU A 238 5.21 29.00 -7.27
C LEU A 238 6.52 29.70 -6.90
N GLY A 239 7.62 29.41 -7.60
CA GLY A 239 8.91 30.10 -7.42
C GLY A 239 9.59 29.87 -6.06
N SER A 240 9.31 28.74 -5.40
CA SER A 240 9.88 28.43 -4.10
C SER A 240 11.34 27.95 -4.23
N THR A 241 12.12 28.14 -3.16
CA THR A 241 13.45 27.50 -3.10
C THR A 241 13.33 25.99 -3.08
N PRO A 242 14.32 25.23 -3.60
CA PRO A 242 14.27 23.77 -3.60
C PRO A 242 14.06 23.15 -2.22
N GLY A 243 14.68 23.72 -1.17
CA GLY A 243 14.50 23.28 0.21
C GLY A 243 13.08 23.45 0.74
N PHE A 244 12.42 24.60 0.40
CA PHE A 244 11.03 24.81 0.78
C PHE A 244 10.08 23.94 -0.05
N ALA A 245 10.36 23.72 -1.33
CA ALA A 245 9.58 22.87 -2.21
C ALA A 245 9.46 21.43 -1.68
N ALA A 246 10.54 20.88 -1.13
CA ALA A 246 10.52 19.56 -0.51
C ALA A 246 9.57 19.43 0.69
N ALA A 247 9.22 20.55 1.34
CA ALA A 247 8.28 20.56 2.46
C ALA A 247 6.86 20.11 2.06
N ALA A 248 6.47 20.23 0.79
CA ALA A 248 5.16 19.79 0.32
C ALA A 248 4.99 18.26 0.44
N TYR A 249 5.96 17.50 -0.06
CA TYR A 249 5.92 16.04 0.07
C TYR A 249 6.14 15.58 1.51
N ALA A 250 6.99 16.27 2.26
CA ALA A 250 7.18 15.98 3.69
C ALA A 250 5.87 16.18 4.47
N ALA A 251 5.14 17.28 4.25
CA ALA A 251 3.84 17.52 4.87
C ALA A 251 2.81 16.45 4.49
N PHE A 252 2.73 16.09 3.20
CA PHE A 252 1.89 15.00 2.72
C PHE A 252 2.19 13.69 3.48
N SER A 253 3.45 13.28 3.55
CA SER A 253 3.88 12.02 4.15
C SER A 253 3.63 11.99 5.67
N ILE A 254 3.93 13.08 6.38
CA ILE A 254 3.69 13.21 7.83
C ILE A 254 2.19 13.13 8.12
N MET A 255 1.38 13.88 7.39
CA MET A 255 -0.07 13.90 7.59
C MET A 255 -0.75 12.59 7.19
N MET A 256 -0.24 11.91 6.16
CA MET A 256 -0.65 10.55 5.79
C MET A 256 -0.38 9.57 6.93
N MET A 257 0.83 9.59 7.50
CA MET A 257 1.19 8.74 8.62
C MET A 257 0.32 9.04 9.86
N ALA A 258 0.15 10.31 10.20
CA ALA A 258 -0.68 10.74 11.33
C ALA A 258 -2.15 10.30 11.16
N GLY A 259 -2.71 10.46 9.96
CA GLY A 259 -4.06 10.02 9.63
C GLY A 259 -4.23 8.48 9.79
N ARG A 260 -3.24 7.70 9.36
CA ARG A 260 -3.22 6.24 9.56
C ARG A 260 -3.15 5.83 11.03
N MET A 261 -2.40 6.58 11.86
CA MET A 261 -2.28 6.30 13.31
C MET A 261 -3.61 6.50 14.05
N VAL A 262 -4.43 7.48 13.67
CA VAL A 262 -5.74 7.72 14.28
C VAL A 262 -6.89 7.01 13.57
N GLY A 263 -6.63 6.44 12.39
CA GLY A 263 -7.62 5.89 11.47
C GLY A 263 -8.50 4.80 12.08
N ASP A 264 -7.96 3.93 12.92
CA ASP A 264 -8.73 2.87 13.58
C ASP A 264 -9.78 3.46 14.53
N ARG A 265 -9.42 4.50 15.31
CA ARG A 265 -10.35 5.20 16.19
C ARG A 265 -11.45 5.93 15.40
N LEU A 266 -11.05 6.59 14.32
CA LEU A 266 -11.99 7.28 13.43
C LEU A 266 -12.95 6.29 12.76
N THR A 267 -12.45 5.11 12.36
CA THR A 267 -13.30 4.05 11.80
C THR A 267 -14.30 3.54 12.84
N ALA A 268 -13.87 3.33 14.08
CA ALA A 268 -14.73 2.85 15.15
C ALA A 268 -15.86 3.85 15.49
N THR A 269 -15.58 5.16 15.42
CA THR A 269 -16.56 6.20 15.78
C THR A 269 -17.46 6.62 14.63
N LEU A 270 -16.92 6.77 13.42
CA LEU A 270 -17.64 7.29 12.25
C LEU A 270 -18.21 6.18 11.36
N GLY A 271 -17.61 4.99 11.43
CA GLY A 271 -17.81 3.93 10.46
C GLY A 271 -17.10 4.21 9.11
N PRO A 272 -16.90 3.16 8.28
CA PRO A 272 -16.09 3.27 7.05
C PRO A 272 -16.66 4.26 6.04
N VAL A 273 -17.98 4.32 5.87
CA VAL A 273 -18.64 5.19 4.88
C VAL A 273 -18.44 6.67 5.19
N ARG A 274 -18.73 7.09 6.45
CA ARG A 274 -18.58 8.50 6.84
C ARG A 274 -17.11 8.90 6.85
N LEU A 275 -16.24 8.01 7.34
CA LEU A 275 -14.79 8.27 7.37
C LEU A 275 -14.26 8.51 5.95
N VAL A 276 -14.51 7.62 5.00
CA VAL A 276 -14.01 7.77 3.62
C VAL A 276 -14.62 8.99 2.93
N ARG A 277 -15.90 9.30 3.21
CA ARG A 277 -16.53 10.51 2.68
C ARG A 277 -15.83 11.78 3.16
N TYR A 278 -15.64 11.93 4.48
CA TYR A 278 -14.96 13.11 5.04
C TYR A 278 -13.49 13.18 4.62
N SER A 279 -12.83 12.03 4.53
CA SER A 279 -11.47 11.90 4.04
C SER A 279 -11.32 12.40 2.60
N GLY A 280 -12.18 11.98 1.70
CA GLY A 280 -12.16 12.43 0.31
C GLY A 280 -12.48 13.93 0.17
N VAL A 281 -13.44 14.44 0.95
CA VAL A 281 -13.76 15.89 0.97
C VAL A 281 -12.57 16.68 1.50
N LEU A 282 -11.93 16.24 2.59
CA LEU A 282 -10.75 16.88 3.16
C LEU A 282 -9.59 16.96 2.15
N ALA A 283 -9.31 15.85 1.47
CA ALA A 283 -8.27 15.77 0.44
C ALA A 283 -8.56 16.74 -0.71
N ALA A 284 -9.79 16.74 -1.20
CA ALA A 284 -10.20 17.54 -2.34
C ALA A 284 -10.20 19.04 -2.03
N LEU A 285 -10.79 19.44 -0.90
CA LEU A 285 -10.83 20.85 -0.49
C LEU A 285 -9.44 21.34 -0.12
N GLY A 286 -8.63 20.52 0.56
CA GLY A 286 -7.27 20.89 0.94
C GLY A 286 -6.40 21.23 -0.27
N LEU A 287 -6.30 20.29 -1.22
CA LEU A 287 -5.51 20.50 -2.42
C LEU A 287 -6.16 21.56 -3.34
N GLY A 288 -7.47 21.45 -3.58
CA GLY A 288 -8.17 22.38 -4.48
C GLY A 288 -8.06 23.84 -4.03
N THR A 289 -8.25 24.12 -2.74
CA THR A 289 -8.09 25.48 -2.19
C THR A 289 -6.64 25.97 -2.31
N ALA A 290 -5.66 25.09 -2.06
CA ALA A 290 -4.24 25.45 -2.18
C ALA A 290 -3.86 25.80 -3.64
N LEU A 291 -4.38 25.08 -4.62
CA LEU A 291 -4.18 25.37 -6.04
C LEU A 291 -4.81 26.71 -6.44
N LEU A 292 -5.99 27.03 -5.89
CA LEU A 292 -6.67 28.32 -6.15
C LEU A 292 -5.94 29.51 -5.53
N ILE A 293 -5.36 29.36 -4.33
CA ILE A 293 -4.60 30.42 -3.65
C ILE A 293 -3.28 30.69 -4.37
N GLY A 294 -2.62 29.65 -4.94
CA GLY A 294 -1.38 29.81 -5.69
C GLY A 294 -0.20 30.35 -4.87
N HIS A 295 -0.12 30.03 -3.58
CA HIS A 295 0.95 30.49 -2.69
C HIS A 295 1.72 29.31 -2.10
N PRO A 296 3.07 29.38 -1.97
CA PRO A 296 3.90 28.25 -1.51
C PRO A 296 3.47 27.62 -0.19
N VAL A 297 3.13 28.46 0.82
CA VAL A 297 2.65 27.97 2.14
C VAL A 297 1.31 27.23 2.01
N ALA A 298 0.40 27.78 1.18
CA ALA A 298 -0.86 27.11 0.88
C ALA A 298 -0.63 25.75 0.17
N GLY A 299 0.35 25.68 -0.72
CA GLY A 299 0.77 24.43 -1.38
C GLY A 299 1.20 23.36 -0.38
N VAL A 300 2.10 23.70 0.57
CA VAL A 300 2.52 22.79 1.64
C VAL A 300 1.32 22.30 2.47
N ALA A 301 0.45 23.23 2.89
CA ALA A 301 -0.75 22.89 3.66
C ALA A 301 -1.72 22.02 2.86
N GLY A 302 -1.92 22.31 1.57
CA GLY A 302 -2.80 21.57 0.68
C GLY A 302 -2.35 20.13 0.45
N PHE A 303 -1.06 19.91 0.20
CA PHE A 303 -0.51 18.57 0.11
C PHE A 303 -0.55 17.84 1.46
N GLY A 304 -0.35 18.52 2.59
CA GLY A 304 -0.56 17.95 3.91
C GLY A 304 -2.02 17.49 4.12
N LEU A 305 -3.00 18.31 3.76
CA LEU A 305 -4.42 17.97 3.85
C LEU A 305 -4.81 16.84 2.87
N LEU A 306 -4.21 16.82 1.68
CA LEU A 306 -4.34 15.68 0.75
C LEU A 306 -3.86 14.38 1.42
N GLY A 307 -2.67 14.39 2.05
CA GLY A 307 -2.14 13.23 2.76
C GLY A 307 -3.04 12.76 3.89
N ALA A 308 -3.51 13.68 4.75
CA ALA A 308 -4.46 13.35 5.83
C ALA A 308 -5.75 12.74 5.29
N GLY A 309 -6.28 13.31 4.21
CA GLY A 309 -7.52 12.84 3.59
C GLY A 309 -7.37 11.47 2.92
N LEU A 310 -6.28 11.19 2.22
CA LEU A 310 -6.06 9.90 1.57
C LEU A 310 -5.72 8.77 2.55
N ALA A 311 -5.25 9.10 3.75
CA ALA A 311 -4.66 8.17 4.72
C ALA A 311 -5.50 6.93 5.04
N CYS A 312 -6.82 7.09 5.18
CA CYS A 312 -7.72 6.04 5.62
C CYS A 312 -8.46 5.33 4.47
N ILE A 313 -8.38 5.83 3.22
CA ILE A 313 -9.17 5.30 2.09
C ILE A 313 -8.75 3.86 1.78
N ALA A 314 -7.48 3.62 1.47
CA ALA A 314 -6.99 2.29 1.12
C ALA A 314 -7.22 1.25 2.25
N PRO A 315 -6.90 1.51 3.54
CA PRO A 315 -7.20 0.58 4.62
C PRO A 315 -8.66 0.18 4.72
N GLN A 316 -9.60 1.14 4.56
CA GLN A 316 -11.02 0.84 4.61
C GLN A 316 -11.50 0.03 3.41
N VAL A 317 -10.96 0.30 2.24
CA VAL A 317 -11.28 -0.46 1.03
C VAL A 317 -10.76 -1.89 1.13
N PHE A 318 -9.52 -2.11 1.60
CA PHE A 318 -8.97 -3.45 1.81
C PHE A 318 -9.79 -4.24 2.85
N SER A 319 -10.13 -3.61 3.98
CA SER A 319 -10.97 -4.20 5.00
C SER A 319 -12.34 -4.62 4.43
N THR A 320 -12.97 -3.75 3.64
CA THR A 320 -14.27 -4.03 3.02
C THR A 320 -14.17 -5.14 1.98
N ALA A 321 -13.19 -5.08 1.08
CA ALA A 321 -13.01 -6.05 0.00
C ALA A 321 -12.73 -7.47 0.55
N GLY A 322 -11.78 -7.57 1.48
CA GLY A 322 -11.48 -8.85 2.12
C GLY A 322 -12.58 -9.35 3.05
N GLY A 323 -13.45 -8.45 3.53
CA GLY A 323 -14.60 -8.77 4.38
C GLY A 323 -15.82 -9.34 3.65
N GLN A 324 -15.98 -9.09 2.33
CA GLN A 324 -17.17 -9.48 1.57
C GLN A 324 -17.31 -11.00 1.38
N ASP A 325 -16.23 -11.68 1.07
CA ASP A 325 -16.20 -13.12 0.87
C ASP A 325 -14.93 -13.69 1.51
N PRO A 326 -15.03 -14.28 2.72
CA PRO A 326 -13.89 -14.82 3.43
C PRO A 326 -13.12 -15.91 2.66
N ALA A 327 -13.81 -16.71 1.85
CA ALA A 327 -13.20 -17.79 1.08
C ALA A 327 -12.40 -17.28 -0.13
N ARG A 328 -12.70 -16.07 -0.63
CA ARG A 328 -12.01 -15.43 -1.76
C ARG A 328 -11.39 -14.08 -1.39
N ALA A 329 -11.04 -13.89 -0.11
CA ALA A 329 -10.46 -12.64 0.38
C ALA A 329 -9.15 -12.28 -0.33
N GLY A 330 -8.29 -13.27 -0.58
CA GLY A 330 -7.04 -13.07 -1.31
C GLY A 330 -7.25 -12.53 -2.73
N GLN A 331 -8.20 -13.11 -3.49
CA GLN A 331 -8.52 -12.63 -4.84
C GLN A 331 -9.15 -11.24 -4.83
N ALA A 332 -10.01 -10.94 -3.85
CA ALA A 332 -10.62 -9.62 -3.70
C ALA A 332 -9.57 -8.56 -3.42
N ILE A 333 -8.68 -8.80 -2.45
CA ILE A 333 -7.59 -7.89 -2.08
C ILE A 333 -6.61 -7.73 -3.24
N ALA A 334 -6.25 -8.83 -3.94
CA ALA A 334 -5.37 -8.79 -5.10
C ALA A 334 -5.92 -7.90 -6.22
N ARG A 335 -7.21 -8.01 -6.53
CA ARG A 335 -7.85 -7.18 -7.55
C ARG A 335 -7.84 -5.70 -7.17
N VAL A 336 -8.18 -5.39 -5.92
CA VAL A 336 -8.17 -4.01 -5.40
C VAL A 336 -6.76 -3.44 -5.41
N ALA A 337 -5.77 -4.18 -4.92
CA ALA A 337 -4.38 -3.73 -4.86
C ALA A 337 -3.78 -3.51 -6.24
N SER A 338 -4.00 -4.43 -7.19
CA SER A 338 -3.47 -4.28 -8.56
C SER A 338 -4.06 -3.08 -9.28
N LEU A 339 -5.38 -2.84 -9.15
CA LEU A 339 -6.01 -1.64 -9.70
C LEU A 339 -5.46 -0.38 -9.04
N GLY A 340 -5.31 -0.40 -7.72
CA GLY A 340 -4.70 0.71 -7.00
C GLY A 340 -3.28 1.00 -7.49
N PHE A 341 -2.45 -0.01 -7.60
CA PHE A 341 -1.07 0.15 -8.04
C PHE A 341 -0.95 0.71 -9.47
N LEU A 342 -1.89 0.36 -10.36
CA LEU A 342 -2.00 1.02 -11.67
C LEU A 342 -2.23 2.52 -11.53
N GLY A 343 -3.03 2.97 -10.55
CA GLY A 343 -3.24 4.39 -10.27
C GLY A 343 -1.93 5.10 -9.87
N PHE A 344 -1.12 4.46 -9.04
CA PHE A 344 0.17 5.00 -8.64
C PHE A 344 1.15 5.17 -9.81
N VAL A 345 1.11 4.25 -10.80
CA VAL A 345 1.97 4.31 -11.99
C VAL A 345 1.41 5.26 -13.05
N VAL A 346 0.12 5.15 -13.36
CA VAL A 346 -0.52 5.90 -14.45
C VAL A 346 -0.78 7.34 -14.06
N GLY A 347 -1.08 7.60 -12.79
CA GLY A 347 -1.45 8.93 -12.29
C GLY A 347 -0.41 10.02 -12.61
N PRO A 348 0.85 9.87 -12.16
CA PRO A 348 1.90 10.84 -12.45
C PRO A 348 2.15 11.05 -13.95
N LEU A 349 2.10 9.98 -14.75
CA LEU A 349 2.26 10.06 -16.20
C LEU A 349 1.14 10.87 -16.86
N ALA A 350 -0.11 10.60 -16.45
CA ALA A 350 -1.28 11.33 -16.97
C ALA A 350 -1.25 12.80 -16.55
N ILE A 351 -0.85 13.11 -15.30
CA ILE A 351 -0.70 14.48 -14.83
C ILE A 351 0.41 15.19 -15.60
N GLY A 352 1.57 14.54 -15.83
CA GLY A 352 2.66 15.10 -16.60
C GLY A 352 2.26 15.44 -18.04
N ALA A 353 1.65 14.49 -18.73
CA ALA A 353 1.18 14.71 -20.10
C ALA A 353 0.13 15.83 -20.19
N LEU A 354 -0.77 15.91 -19.21
CA LEU A 354 -1.76 17.00 -19.18
C LEU A 354 -1.13 18.35 -18.79
N ALA A 355 -0.12 18.34 -17.95
CA ALA A 355 0.60 19.55 -17.54
C ALA A 355 1.29 20.24 -18.72
N GLU A 356 1.74 19.52 -19.71
CA GLU A 356 2.29 20.08 -20.97
C GLU A 356 1.24 20.85 -21.78
N LEU A 357 -0.04 20.47 -21.66
CA LEU A 357 -1.15 21.09 -22.43
C LEU A 357 -1.80 22.26 -21.70
N ILE A 358 -2.03 22.14 -20.40
CA ILE A 358 -2.83 23.09 -19.61
C ILE A 358 -2.10 23.66 -18.39
N GLY A 359 -0.83 23.31 -18.21
CA GLY A 359 -0.02 23.70 -17.06
C GLY A 359 -0.20 22.81 -15.84
N LEU A 360 0.85 22.72 -15.02
CA LEU A 360 0.88 21.84 -13.85
C LEU A 360 -0.18 22.17 -12.79
N PRO A 361 -0.47 23.45 -12.46
CA PRO A 361 -1.52 23.77 -11.48
C PRO A 361 -2.91 23.22 -11.88
N ALA A 362 -3.27 23.34 -13.17
CA ALA A 362 -4.53 22.81 -13.68
C ALA A 362 -4.53 21.26 -13.71
N ALA A 363 -3.43 20.62 -14.10
CA ALA A 363 -3.31 19.17 -14.09
C ALA A 363 -3.42 18.57 -12.67
N LEU A 364 -2.92 19.28 -11.65
CA LEU A 364 -3.03 18.87 -10.24
C LEU A 364 -4.45 18.98 -9.66
N THR A 365 -5.43 19.49 -10.41
CA THR A 365 -6.85 19.36 -10.03
C THR A 365 -7.36 17.90 -10.13
N ILE A 366 -6.70 17.05 -10.94
CA ILE A 366 -7.08 15.63 -11.10
C ILE A 366 -7.19 14.92 -9.73
N PRO A 367 -6.15 14.89 -8.87
CA PRO A 367 -6.25 14.24 -7.57
C PRO A 367 -7.38 14.80 -6.70
N ALA A 368 -7.65 16.12 -6.75
CA ALA A 368 -8.74 16.72 -5.99
C ALA A 368 -10.12 16.23 -6.49
N VAL A 369 -10.33 16.18 -7.81
CA VAL A 369 -11.57 15.66 -8.43
C VAL A 369 -11.75 14.17 -8.11
N LEU A 370 -10.69 13.37 -8.22
CA LEU A 370 -10.74 11.95 -7.88
C LEU A 370 -11.03 11.72 -6.40
N ALA A 371 -10.53 12.56 -5.50
CA ALA A 371 -10.86 12.51 -4.08
C ALA A 371 -12.35 12.85 -3.81
N LEU A 372 -12.94 13.80 -4.54
CA LEU A 372 -14.39 14.06 -4.50
C LEU A 372 -15.20 12.87 -5.02
N PHE A 373 -14.74 12.23 -6.09
CA PHE A 373 -15.36 11.01 -6.59
C PHE A 373 -15.36 9.92 -5.53
N VAL A 374 -14.24 9.69 -4.83
CA VAL A 374 -14.14 8.73 -3.71
C VAL A 374 -15.12 9.10 -2.60
N ALA A 375 -15.24 10.39 -2.24
CA ALA A 375 -16.18 10.85 -1.23
C ALA A 375 -17.65 10.58 -1.61
N ALA A 376 -18.01 10.84 -2.86
CA ALA A 376 -19.35 10.56 -3.40
C ALA A 376 -19.66 9.06 -3.41
N ALA A 377 -18.67 8.25 -3.82
CA ALA A 377 -18.76 6.81 -3.93
C ALA A 377 -18.60 6.04 -2.60
N ALA A 378 -18.37 6.71 -1.48
CA ALA A 378 -18.09 6.09 -0.17
C ALA A 378 -19.19 5.12 0.32
N THR A 379 -20.44 5.26 -0.18
CA THR A 379 -21.54 4.33 0.14
C THR A 379 -21.29 2.90 -0.32
N SER A 380 -20.38 2.68 -1.28
CA SER A 380 -19.96 1.33 -1.71
C SER A 380 -19.24 0.53 -0.63
N LEU A 381 -18.79 1.20 0.44
CA LEU A 381 -18.15 0.59 1.61
C LEU A 381 -19.16 0.12 2.67
N ARG A 382 -20.49 0.19 2.41
CA ARG A 382 -21.47 -0.35 3.34
C ARG A 382 -21.29 -1.85 3.47
N PRO A 383 -21.27 -2.40 4.71
CA PRO A 383 -21.30 -3.83 4.91
C PRO A 383 -22.51 -4.42 4.19
N ARG A 384 -22.31 -5.44 3.36
CA ARG A 384 -23.43 -6.20 2.80
C ARG A 384 -24.03 -7.08 3.90
N ALA A 385 -25.35 -7.13 3.98
CA ALA A 385 -26.02 -8.11 4.84
C ALA A 385 -25.54 -9.52 4.44
N PRO A 386 -25.31 -10.43 5.43
CA PRO A 386 -25.00 -11.81 5.12
C PRO A 386 -26.11 -12.36 4.20
N HIS A 387 -25.69 -13.00 3.11
CA HIS A 387 -26.66 -13.73 2.27
C HIS A 387 -27.36 -14.76 3.18
N PRO A 388 -28.69 -14.79 3.26
CA PRO A 388 -29.37 -15.84 4.02
C PRO A 388 -28.86 -17.18 3.44
N ALA A 389 -28.22 -17.97 4.31
CA ALA A 389 -27.89 -19.34 3.96
C ALA A 389 -29.15 -20.00 3.44
N THR A 390 -29.16 -20.47 2.22
CA THR A 390 -30.25 -21.27 1.65
C THR A 390 -30.50 -22.38 2.64
N ALA A 391 -31.64 -22.32 3.36
CA ALA A 391 -32.05 -23.35 4.28
C ALA A 391 -32.05 -24.66 3.48
N ALA A 392 -31.23 -25.61 3.90
CA ALA A 392 -31.31 -26.95 3.33
C ALA A 392 -32.74 -27.43 3.44
N PRO A 393 -33.34 -28.03 2.38
CA PRO A 393 -34.67 -28.55 2.47
C PRO A 393 -34.70 -29.60 3.58
N VAL A 394 -35.57 -29.38 4.58
CA VAL A 394 -35.89 -30.37 5.60
C VAL A 394 -36.53 -31.52 4.86
N THR A 395 -35.77 -32.60 4.64
CA THR A 395 -36.35 -33.88 4.17
C THR A 395 -37.15 -34.45 5.33
N THR A 396 -38.45 -34.37 5.21
CA THR A 396 -39.42 -35.12 6.04
C THR A 396 -39.41 -36.58 5.64
#